data_7569f4b1ee258b124380728c623e926b
#
_entry.id   7569f4b1ee258b124380728c623e926b
#
_cell.length_a   1.000
_cell.length_b   1.000
_cell.length_c   1.000
_cell.angle_alpha   90.00
_cell.angle_beta   90.00
_cell.angle_gamma   90.00
#
_symmetry.space_group_name_H-M   'P 1'
#
loop_
_entity.id
_entity.type
_entity.pdbx_description
1 polymer ?
#
loop_
_entity_poly.entity_id
_entity_poly.type
_entity_poly.pdbx_seq_one_letter_code
_entity_poly.pdbx_strand_id
1 'polypeptide(L)'
;IAAVVRSAATEKSNPSSSFETREPSGRNDYLHSYACKLQRDGVSDDQILRLANQKNYNATTDDHPNFVNGPLPDEEVRMLVSQALKHAKGQEAASNKTDVIDKFNSEYAHVMVGGKARIMHETVDPVTRERKLDFYQFPDFCSKYANSVVQVGKKLVCEADYWLRHPKRRSYGAIVFAPNMDLSKEVYNSYRGLSVEPKSGDCSLYFQHIRDIICSGDDDLFEYVKNWMANAIQNPAARPGVALALRGSMGVGKGAFVSHFLSLFGVHALQVSQTSHLVGHFNSHLQDKLLVFADEAFWAGDKKAEGALKALITEDTIAIERKGVDVERCQNYVRLIIASNNDWLIPAGTDERRFCVLDVSQARMQDTTYFKRLHEQMGSGGREALLFDLLSIDLEDIDLRKFPKTNALAEQKME
;
A
#
# COMPACT_ATOMS: atom_id res chain seq x y z
N ILE A 1 42.80 16.60 7.17
CA ILE A 1 44.00 15.95 7.73
C ILE A 1 43.59 14.57 8.21
N ALA A 2 44.13 13.58 7.54
CA ALA A 2 43.90 12.17 7.74
C ALA A 2 44.43 11.66 9.09
N ALA A 3 43.76 10.70 9.68
CA ALA A 3 44.37 9.61 10.45
C ALA A 3 43.48 8.39 10.41
N VAL A 4 44.02 7.37 9.82
CA VAL A 4 43.59 5.98 9.70
C VAL A 4 43.68 5.32 11.10
N VAL A 5 42.63 4.64 11.54
CA VAL A 5 42.76 3.53 12.47
C VAL A 5 41.93 2.37 11.93
N ARG A 6 42.66 1.34 11.46
CA ARG A 6 42.13 0.00 11.18
C ARG A 6 41.84 -0.69 12.53
N SER A 7 40.62 -1.18 12.72
CA SER A 7 40.33 -2.20 13.70
C SER A 7 39.63 -3.35 12.99
N ALA A 8 40.23 -4.52 13.07
CA ALA A 8 39.81 -5.77 12.51
C ALA A 8 38.46 -6.20 13.14
N ALA A 9 37.41 -6.21 12.34
CA ALA A 9 36.17 -6.87 12.68
C ALA A 9 36.26 -8.32 12.19
N THR A 10 36.32 -9.24 13.14
CA THR A 10 36.15 -10.68 12.96
C THR A 10 34.78 -10.94 12.33
N GLU A 11 34.80 -11.42 11.12
CA GLU A 11 33.65 -12.03 10.46
C GLU A 11 33.18 -13.22 11.27
N LYS A 12 32.04 -13.09 11.94
CA LYS A 12 31.25 -14.24 12.37
C LYS A 12 30.45 -14.72 11.15
N SER A 13 30.99 -15.73 10.50
CA SER A 13 30.29 -16.54 9.49
C SER A 13 28.99 -17.08 10.12
N ASN A 14 27.86 -16.71 9.54
CA ASN A 14 26.59 -17.42 9.71
C ASN A 14 26.82 -18.87 9.25
N PRO A 15 26.44 -19.88 10.04
CA PRO A 15 26.39 -21.22 9.52
C PRO A 15 25.21 -21.31 8.57
N SER A 16 25.50 -21.26 7.25
CA SER A 16 24.62 -21.84 6.24
C SER A 16 24.39 -23.29 6.65
N SER A 17 23.13 -23.66 6.96
CA SER A 17 22.75 -25.04 7.15
C SER A 17 22.79 -25.77 5.81
N SER A 18 24.02 -26.09 5.35
CA SER A 18 24.25 -27.21 4.46
C SER A 18 23.95 -28.46 5.27
N PHE A 19 22.82 -29.11 4.99
CA PHE A 19 22.59 -30.48 5.40
C PHE A 19 23.63 -31.34 4.68
N GLU A 20 24.79 -31.50 5.30
CA GLU A 20 25.65 -32.62 5.00
C GLU A 20 24.83 -33.88 5.29
N THR A 21 24.48 -34.61 4.24
CA THR A 21 23.99 -35.97 4.34
C THR A 21 25.12 -36.79 4.92
N ARG A 22 25.16 -36.93 6.26
CA ARG A 22 26.01 -37.89 6.92
C ARG A 22 25.70 -39.27 6.32
N GLU A 23 26.69 -39.97 5.77
CA GLU A 23 26.50 -41.34 5.38
C GLU A 23 26.01 -42.17 6.58
N PRO A 24 24.98 -43.03 6.39
CA PRO A 24 24.41 -43.80 7.48
C PRO A 24 25.50 -44.65 8.17
N SER A 25 25.64 -44.48 9.48
CA SER A 25 26.70 -45.12 10.27
C SER A 25 26.43 -46.60 10.61
N GLY A 26 25.23 -47.11 10.26
CA GLY A 26 24.83 -48.51 10.55
C GLY A 26 23.64 -48.96 9.74
N ARG A 27 23.33 -50.29 9.84
CA ARG A 27 22.17 -50.91 9.16
C ARG A 27 20.86 -50.24 9.50
N ASN A 28 20.69 -49.86 10.75
CA ASN A 28 19.50 -49.22 11.25
C ASN A 28 19.32 -47.82 10.64
N ASP A 29 20.40 -47.04 10.53
CA ASP A 29 20.43 -45.73 9.92
C ASP A 29 20.14 -45.78 8.43
N TYR A 30 20.69 -46.83 7.76
CA TYR A 30 20.45 -47.04 6.33
C TYR A 30 18.96 -47.29 6.02
N LEU A 31 18.33 -48.26 6.73
CA LEU A 31 16.92 -48.57 6.54
C LEU A 31 16.01 -47.45 6.98
N HIS A 32 16.32 -46.73 8.05
CA HIS A 32 15.62 -45.58 8.48
C HIS A 32 15.65 -44.45 7.42
N SER A 33 16.85 -44.16 6.88
CA SER A 33 17.02 -43.17 5.81
C SER A 33 16.28 -43.56 4.53
N TYR A 34 16.28 -44.84 4.18
CA TYR A 34 15.50 -45.37 3.05
C TYR A 34 14.01 -45.20 3.23
N ALA A 35 13.47 -45.54 4.41
CA ALA A 35 12.05 -45.30 4.74
C ALA A 35 11.64 -43.83 4.69
N CYS A 36 12.48 -42.93 5.21
CA CYS A 36 12.28 -41.48 5.12
C CYS A 36 12.27 -40.97 3.67
N LYS A 37 13.10 -41.55 2.79
CA LYS A 37 13.11 -41.20 1.36
C LYS A 37 11.81 -41.62 0.69
N LEU A 38 11.39 -42.88 0.86
CA LEU A 38 10.14 -43.41 0.28
C LEU A 38 8.91 -42.57 0.70
N GLN A 39 8.88 -42.11 1.94
CA GLN A 39 7.80 -41.27 2.42
C GLN A 39 7.78 -39.88 1.74
N ARG A 40 8.95 -39.26 1.57
CA ARG A 40 9.08 -37.99 0.81
C ARG A 40 8.64 -38.14 -0.65
N ASP A 41 8.86 -39.34 -1.23
CA ASP A 41 8.42 -39.68 -2.57
C ASP A 41 6.94 -40.04 -2.67
N GLY A 42 6.16 -39.88 -1.58
CA GLY A 42 4.71 -40.08 -1.55
C GLY A 42 4.23 -41.52 -1.49
N VAL A 43 5.09 -42.46 -1.10
CA VAL A 43 4.74 -43.88 -0.97
C VAL A 43 3.93 -44.12 0.29
N SER A 44 2.85 -44.94 0.22
CA SER A 44 1.99 -45.23 1.39
C SER A 44 2.73 -46.00 2.49
N ASP A 45 2.29 -45.76 3.77
CA ASP A 45 2.93 -46.36 4.96
C ASP A 45 3.09 -47.90 4.84
N ASP A 46 2.04 -48.61 4.33
CA ASP A 46 2.08 -50.06 4.12
C ASP A 46 3.08 -50.48 3.03
N GLN A 47 3.20 -49.70 1.97
CA GLN A 47 4.17 -49.93 0.92
C GLN A 47 5.59 -49.67 1.39
N ILE A 48 5.81 -48.64 2.21
CA ILE A 48 7.11 -48.33 2.81
C ILE A 48 7.61 -49.50 3.65
N LEU A 49 6.75 -50.07 4.49
CA LEU A 49 7.13 -51.24 5.31
C LEU A 49 7.52 -52.44 4.44
N ARG A 50 6.77 -52.73 3.37
CA ARG A 50 7.08 -53.82 2.42
C ARG A 50 8.39 -53.58 1.72
N LEU A 51 8.63 -52.41 1.21
CA LEU A 51 9.85 -52.05 0.50
C LEU A 51 11.08 -52.03 1.43
N ALA A 52 10.91 -51.57 2.68
CA ALA A 52 11.99 -51.61 3.67
C ALA A 52 12.35 -53.05 4.05
N ASN A 53 11.39 -53.96 4.24
CA ASN A 53 11.64 -55.36 4.45
C ASN A 53 12.33 -56.00 3.23
N GLN A 54 11.85 -55.76 2.03
CA GLN A 54 12.46 -56.25 0.80
C GLN A 54 13.90 -55.75 0.66
N LYS A 55 14.15 -54.45 0.94
CA LYS A 55 15.50 -53.88 0.92
C LYS A 55 16.40 -54.49 1.99
N ASN A 56 15.86 -54.75 3.21
CA ASN A 56 16.58 -55.42 4.28
C ASN A 56 17.05 -56.85 3.91
N TYR A 57 16.17 -57.65 3.29
CA TYR A 57 16.52 -59.03 2.88
C TYR A 57 17.45 -59.08 1.66
N ASN A 58 17.35 -58.11 0.75
CA ASN A 58 18.13 -58.07 -0.48
C ASN A 58 19.43 -57.25 -0.33
N ALA A 59 19.65 -56.59 0.80
CA ALA A 59 20.84 -55.77 1.01
C ALA A 59 22.08 -56.68 1.19
N THR A 60 23.15 -56.34 0.48
CA THR A 60 24.45 -57.01 0.54
C THR A 60 25.47 -56.06 1.14
N THR A 61 26.69 -56.58 1.35
CA THR A 61 27.83 -55.74 1.77
C THR A 61 28.19 -54.65 0.75
N ASP A 62 27.79 -54.83 -0.51
CA ASP A 62 27.95 -53.81 -1.57
C ASP A 62 26.99 -52.62 -1.39
N ASP A 63 25.81 -52.85 -0.79
CA ASP A 63 24.85 -51.79 -0.48
C ASP A 63 25.29 -50.96 0.76
N HIS A 64 25.81 -51.66 1.79
CA HIS A 64 26.36 -51.02 2.99
C HIS A 64 27.24 -52.01 3.79
N PRO A 65 28.46 -51.64 4.24
CA PRO A 65 29.40 -52.54 4.90
C PRO A 65 28.88 -53.20 6.18
N ASN A 66 27.84 -52.64 6.80
CA ASN A 66 27.22 -53.13 8.04
C ASN A 66 26.23 -54.29 7.84
N PHE A 67 25.97 -54.77 6.63
CA PHE A 67 25.09 -55.93 6.36
C PHE A 67 25.83 -57.29 6.45
N VAL A 68 27.06 -57.32 6.93
CA VAL A 68 27.88 -58.54 7.10
C VAL A 68 27.18 -59.63 7.94
N ASN A 69 26.34 -59.21 8.92
CA ASN A 69 25.67 -60.14 9.84
C ASN A 69 24.24 -60.56 9.40
N GLY A 70 23.90 -60.36 8.10
CA GLY A 70 22.59 -60.69 7.55
C GLY A 70 21.50 -59.63 7.82
N PRO A 71 20.24 -59.92 7.40
CA PRO A 71 19.12 -58.97 7.56
C PRO A 71 18.76 -58.76 9.02
N LEU A 72 18.17 -57.59 9.32
CA LEU A 72 17.58 -57.28 10.62
C LEU A 72 16.29 -58.09 10.85
N PRO A 73 15.94 -58.41 12.10
CA PRO A 73 14.65 -59.02 12.42
C PRO A 73 13.47 -58.15 11.97
N ASP A 74 12.37 -58.76 11.53
CA ASP A 74 11.20 -58.04 11.03
C ASP A 74 10.58 -57.05 12.06
N GLU A 75 10.66 -57.34 13.35
CA GLU A 75 10.21 -56.43 14.40
C GLU A 75 11.08 -55.18 14.47
N GLU A 76 12.38 -55.29 14.28
CA GLU A 76 13.30 -54.17 14.28
C GLU A 76 13.10 -53.28 13.05
N VAL A 77 12.88 -53.89 11.87
CA VAL A 77 12.51 -53.12 10.65
C VAL A 77 11.22 -52.39 10.81
N ARG A 78 10.17 -53.00 11.43
CA ARG A 78 8.90 -52.33 11.73
C ARG A 78 9.09 -51.15 12.67
N MET A 79 9.93 -51.28 13.69
CA MET A 79 10.22 -50.23 14.63
C MET A 79 10.95 -49.05 13.95
N LEU A 80 11.94 -49.31 13.11
CA LEU A 80 12.67 -48.29 12.35
C LEU A 80 11.77 -47.55 11.36
N VAL A 81 10.93 -48.28 10.63
CA VAL A 81 9.94 -47.68 9.72
C VAL A 81 8.94 -46.81 10.52
N SER A 82 8.43 -47.30 11.64
CA SER A 82 7.55 -46.51 12.49
C SER A 82 8.19 -45.23 13.03
N GLN A 83 9.48 -45.25 13.36
CA GLN A 83 10.24 -44.09 13.77
C GLN A 83 10.43 -43.10 12.61
N ALA A 84 10.80 -43.63 11.42
CA ALA A 84 10.94 -42.80 10.22
C ALA A 84 9.64 -42.08 9.86
N LEU A 85 8.51 -42.76 9.88
CA LEU A 85 7.19 -42.22 9.63
C LEU A 85 6.78 -41.16 10.65
N LYS A 86 7.10 -41.34 11.94
CA LYS A 86 6.85 -40.34 12.99
C LYS A 86 7.76 -39.11 12.80
N HIS A 87 9.02 -39.31 12.44
CA HIS A 87 9.97 -38.22 12.24
C HIS A 87 9.57 -37.35 11.03
N ALA A 88 9.20 -37.97 9.92
CA ALA A 88 8.78 -37.26 8.72
C ALA A 88 7.44 -36.53 8.93
N LYS A 89 6.44 -37.16 9.60
CA LYS A 89 5.20 -36.47 10.00
C LYS A 89 5.45 -35.30 10.94
N GLY A 90 6.50 -35.34 11.78
CA GLY A 90 6.94 -34.24 12.61
C GLY A 90 7.57 -33.09 11.80
N GLN A 91 8.30 -33.39 10.72
CA GLN A 91 8.87 -32.38 9.82
C GLN A 91 7.79 -31.73 8.94
N GLU A 92 6.82 -32.48 8.38
CA GLU A 92 5.67 -31.92 7.66
C GLU A 92 4.83 -31.02 8.55
N ALA A 93 4.55 -31.42 9.79
CA ALA A 93 3.83 -30.58 10.74
C ALA A 93 4.62 -29.31 11.12
N ALA A 94 5.94 -29.32 11.08
CA ALA A 94 6.79 -28.15 11.32
C ALA A 94 6.83 -27.21 10.11
N SER A 95 6.89 -27.72 8.89
CA SER A 95 6.81 -26.91 7.67
C SER A 95 5.43 -26.24 7.53
N ASN A 96 4.34 -26.97 7.77
CA ASN A 96 3.00 -26.42 7.75
C ASN A 96 2.79 -25.29 8.79
N LYS A 97 3.42 -25.33 9.94
CA LYS A 97 3.32 -24.27 10.95
C LYS A 97 4.04 -22.99 10.51
N THR A 98 5.20 -23.11 9.91
CA THR A 98 5.93 -21.95 9.36
C THR A 98 5.15 -21.37 8.19
N ASP A 99 4.63 -22.20 7.28
CA ASP A 99 3.82 -21.77 6.15
C ASP A 99 2.56 -21.01 6.58
N VAL A 100 1.88 -21.43 7.67
CA VAL A 100 0.72 -20.72 8.22
C VAL A 100 1.11 -19.33 8.69
N ILE A 101 2.22 -19.18 9.43
CA ILE A 101 2.65 -17.86 9.92
C ILE A 101 3.03 -16.94 8.76
N ASP A 102 3.80 -17.43 7.80
CA ASP A 102 4.24 -16.64 6.64
C ASP A 102 3.05 -16.26 5.75
N LYS A 103 2.12 -17.20 5.51
CA LYS A 103 0.86 -16.96 4.79
C LYS A 103 0.06 -15.82 5.42
N PHE A 104 -0.18 -15.89 6.74
CA PHE A 104 -0.96 -14.84 7.40
C PHE A 104 -0.18 -13.52 7.52
N ASN A 105 1.12 -13.56 7.79
CA ASN A 105 1.95 -12.36 7.86
C ASN A 105 2.06 -11.61 6.53
N SER A 106 1.89 -12.28 5.38
CA SER A 106 1.92 -11.63 4.07
C SER A 106 0.70 -10.74 3.82
N GLU A 107 -0.46 -11.10 4.38
CA GLU A 107 -1.74 -10.43 4.12
C GLU A 107 -2.30 -9.70 5.35
N TYR A 108 -2.00 -10.21 6.55
CA TYR A 108 -2.62 -9.76 7.80
C TYR A 108 -1.60 -9.20 8.79
N ALA A 109 -2.08 -8.30 9.64
CA ALA A 109 -1.36 -7.83 10.81
C ALA A 109 -2.33 -7.56 11.98
N HIS A 110 -1.89 -7.81 13.20
CA HIS A 110 -2.55 -7.31 14.38
C HIS A 110 -2.23 -5.81 14.57
N VAL A 111 -3.25 -4.98 14.79
CA VAL A 111 -3.09 -3.53 14.90
C VAL A 111 -3.98 -2.95 16.00
N MET A 112 -3.59 -1.80 16.52
CA MET A 112 -4.44 -0.98 17.39
C MET A 112 -5.05 0.17 16.59
N VAL A 113 -6.38 0.29 16.60
CA VAL A 113 -7.13 1.35 15.91
C VAL A 113 -8.15 1.94 16.88
N GLY A 114 -8.03 3.22 17.22
CA GLY A 114 -8.93 3.90 18.15
C GLY A 114 -9.02 3.18 19.51
N GLY A 115 -7.89 2.75 20.07
CA GLY A 115 -7.82 2.02 21.32
C GLY A 115 -8.34 0.58 21.30
N LYS A 116 -8.76 0.07 20.13
CA LYS A 116 -9.30 -1.29 19.95
C LYS A 116 -8.37 -2.12 19.08
N ALA A 117 -8.13 -3.37 19.52
CA ALA A 117 -7.38 -4.33 18.72
C ALA A 117 -8.20 -4.79 17.50
N ARG A 118 -7.54 -4.86 16.33
CA ARG A 118 -8.12 -5.30 15.06
C ARG A 118 -7.14 -6.17 14.29
N ILE A 119 -7.65 -6.94 13.35
CA ILE A 119 -6.84 -7.58 12.32
C ILE A 119 -6.94 -6.74 11.06
N MET A 120 -5.85 -6.13 10.69
CA MET A 120 -5.68 -5.44 9.41
C MET A 120 -5.43 -6.46 8.31
N HIS A 121 -6.12 -6.31 7.21
CA HIS A 121 -5.96 -7.11 6.00
C HIS A 121 -5.55 -6.19 4.84
N GLU A 122 -4.37 -6.42 4.32
CA GLU A 122 -3.93 -5.76 3.08
C GLU A 122 -4.50 -6.52 1.89
N THR A 123 -5.40 -5.91 1.17
CA THR A 123 -6.09 -6.55 0.05
C THR A 123 -6.13 -5.64 -1.17
N VAL A 124 -6.59 -6.17 -2.28
CA VAL A 124 -6.76 -5.45 -3.55
C VAL A 124 -8.24 -5.52 -3.92
N ASP A 125 -8.84 -4.37 -4.20
CA ASP A 125 -10.20 -4.34 -4.72
C ASP A 125 -10.26 -5.10 -6.06
N PRO A 126 -11.16 -6.07 -6.22
CA PRO A 126 -11.20 -6.91 -7.41
C PRO A 126 -11.62 -6.16 -8.69
N VAL A 127 -12.30 -5.03 -8.54
CA VAL A 127 -12.80 -4.22 -9.66
C VAL A 127 -11.84 -3.09 -10.02
N THR A 128 -11.49 -2.26 -9.02
CA THR A 128 -10.62 -1.09 -9.24
C THR A 128 -9.14 -1.45 -9.29
N ARG A 129 -8.76 -2.65 -8.78
CA ARG A 129 -7.37 -3.09 -8.63
C ARG A 129 -6.55 -2.24 -7.65
N GLU A 130 -7.18 -1.38 -6.91
CA GLU A 130 -6.55 -0.56 -5.90
C GLU A 130 -6.32 -1.34 -4.61
N ARG A 131 -5.20 -1.07 -3.96
CA ARG A 131 -4.89 -1.64 -2.65
C ARG A 131 -5.76 -0.96 -1.59
N LYS A 132 -6.37 -1.76 -0.72
CA LYS A 132 -7.17 -1.27 0.41
C LYS A 132 -6.83 -2.01 1.71
N LEU A 133 -7.19 -1.38 2.83
CA LEU A 133 -7.07 -1.95 4.16
C LEU A 133 -8.47 -2.27 4.69
N ASP A 134 -8.73 -3.54 4.92
CA ASP A 134 -9.92 -4.00 5.63
C ASP A 134 -9.56 -4.31 7.09
N PHE A 135 -10.52 -4.15 8.01
CA PHE A 135 -10.31 -4.39 9.43
C PHE A 135 -11.35 -5.37 9.97
N TYR A 136 -10.89 -6.50 10.50
CA TYR A 136 -11.74 -7.52 11.13
C TYR A 136 -11.69 -7.41 12.64
N GLN A 137 -12.80 -7.75 13.29
CA GLN A 137 -12.80 -8.16 14.68
C GLN A 137 -12.26 -9.59 14.79
N PHE A 138 -11.75 -9.98 15.96
CA PHE A 138 -11.19 -11.32 16.13
C PHE A 138 -12.18 -12.45 15.86
N PRO A 139 -13.46 -12.38 16.34
CA PRO A 139 -14.44 -13.42 16.04
C PRO A 139 -14.70 -13.58 14.54
N ASP A 140 -14.82 -12.47 13.80
CA ASP A 140 -15.09 -12.48 12.36
C ASP A 140 -13.90 -13.08 11.59
N PHE A 141 -12.67 -12.71 12.00
CA PHE A 141 -11.45 -13.27 11.44
C PHE A 141 -11.32 -14.77 11.67
N CYS A 142 -11.57 -15.24 12.91
CA CYS A 142 -11.57 -16.67 13.22
C CYS A 142 -12.68 -17.42 12.46
N SER A 143 -13.87 -16.84 12.32
CA SER A 143 -14.98 -17.41 11.57
C SER A 143 -14.64 -17.58 10.08
N LYS A 144 -13.96 -16.59 9.47
CA LYS A 144 -13.49 -16.67 8.08
C LYS A 144 -12.60 -17.89 7.81
N TYR A 145 -11.82 -18.31 8.80
CA TYR A 145 -10.86 -19.42 8.71
C TYR A 145 -11.26 -20.66 9.53
N ALA A 146 -12.52 -20.76 9.93
CA ALA A 146 -13.00 -21.86 10.79
C ALA A 146 -12.71 -23.26 10.23
N ASN A 147 -12.70 -23.40 8.90
CA ASN A 147 -12.43 -24.65 8.19
C ASN A 147 -10.94 -24.92 7.92
N SER A 148 -10.07 -23.94 8.19
CA SER A 148 -8.61 -24.05 7.99
C SER A 148 -7.96 -24.40 9.33
N VAL A 149 -7.37 -25.59 9.42
CA VAL A 149 -6.82 -26.10 10.67
C VAL A 149 -5.35 -26.50 10.53
N VAL A 150 -4.59 -26.28 11.59
CA VAL A 150 -3.19 -26.69 11.72
C VAL A 150 -3.02 -27.62 12.91
N GLN A 151 -2.20 -28.64 12.77
CA GLN A 151 -1.92 -29.57 13.86
C GLN A 151 -0.88 -29.00 14.84
N VAL A 152 -1.27 -28.81 16.10
CA VAL A 152 -0.39 -28.36 17.19
C VAL A 152 -0.30 -29.47 18.24
N GLY A 153 0.78 -30.21 18.22
CA GLY A 153 0.90 -31.44 19.02
C GLY A 153 -0.16 -32.48 18.62
N LYS A 154 -1.04 -32.84 19.57
CA LYS A 154 -2.12 -33.79 19.33
C LYS A 154 -3.47 -33.11 18.99
N LYS A 155 -3.52 -31.78 18.92
CA LYS A 155 -4.77 -31.03 18.70
C LYS A 155 -4.79 -30.38 17.33
N LEU A 156 -5.97 -30.33 16.69
CA LEU A 156 -6.24 -29.48 15.55
C LEU A 156 -6.71 -28.12 16.08
N VAL A 157 -6.08 -27.05 15.61
CA VAL A 157 -6.34 -25.66 15.99
C VAL A 157 -6.64 -24.88 14.74
N CYS A 158 -7.61 -23.94 14.79
CA CYS A 158 -7.86 -23.02 13.69
C CYS A 158 -6.58 -22.24 13.32
N GLU A 159 -6.22 -22.16 12.04
CA GLU A 159 -5.03 -21.44 11.56
C GLU A 159 -5.02 -19.99 12.04
N ALA A 160 -6.18 -19.31 11.99
CA ALA A 160 -6.31 -17.92 12.45
C ALA A 160 -6.03 -17.79 13.96
N ASP A 161 -6.57 -18.69 14.80
CA ASP A 161 -6.31 -18.67 16.25
C ASP A 161 -4.86 -19.03 16.58
N TYR A 162 -4.27 -19.97 15.83
CA TYR A 162 -2.84 -20.28 15.93
C TYR A 162 -1.96 -19.07 15.63
N TRP A 163 -2.23 -18.37 14.51
CA TRP A 163 -1.49 -17.17 14.13
C TRP A 163 -1.69 -16.03 15.14
N LEU A 164 -2.91 -15.79 15.62
CA LEU A 164 -3.21 -14.74 16.60
C LEU A 164 -2.37 -14.85 17.89
N ARG A 165 -2.03 -16.07 18.28
CA ARG A 165 -1.27 -16.35 19.52
C ARG A 165 0.23 -16.54 19.26
N HIS A 166 0.64 -16.54 18.01
CA HIS A 166 2.02 -16.84 17.68
C HIS A 166 2.94 -15.62 17.92
N PRO A 167 4.12 -15.79 18.57
CA PRO A 167 5.03 -14.68 18.91
C PRO A 167 5.62 -13.96 17.68
N LYS A 168 5.68 -14.64 16.52
CA LYS A 168 6.15 -14.07 15.24
C LYS A 168 5.02 -13.50 14.38
N ARG A 169 3.79 -13.37 14.90
CA ARG A 169 2.74 -12.72 14.13
C ARG A 169 3.12 -11.28 13.83
N ARG A 170 2.79 -10.82 12.64
CA ARG A 170 2.95 -9.43 12.24
C ARG A 170 2.05 -8.53 13.09
N SER A 171 2.64 -7.54 13.77
CA SER A 171 1.91 -6.67 14.69
C SER A 171 2.42 -5.24 14.61
N TYR A 172 1.51 -4.27 14.72
CA TYR A 172 1.83 -2.85 14.78
C TYR A 172 1.09 -2.20 15.95
N GLY A 173 1.78 -1.30 16.66
CA GLY A 173 1.20 -0.52 17.76
C GLY A 173 0.29 0.60 17.27
N ALA A 174 0.50 1.09 16.04
CA ALA A 174 -0.30 2.16 15.44
C ALA A 174 -0.32 2.05 13.91
N ILE A 175 -1.33 2.67 13.31
CA ILE A 175 -1.40 2.95 11.87
C ILE A 175 -1.35 4.46 11.70
N VAL A 176 -0.46 4.95 10.86
CA VAL A 176 -0.35 6.36 10.53
C VAL A 176 -0.28 6.55 9.02
N PHE A 177 -0.71 7.70 8.57
CA PHE A 177 -0.50 8.15 7.20
C PHE A 177 0.61 9.19 7.22
N ALA A 178 1.79 8.84 6.74
CA ALA A 178 2.99 9.67 6.83
C ALA A 178 3.78 9.62 5.50
N PRO A 179 3.42 10.49 4.53
CA PRO A 179 4.05 10.51 3.22
C PRO A 179 5.56 10.81 3.32
N ASN A 180 6.38 9.95 2.69
CA ASN A 180 7.84 10.08 2.59
C ASN A 180 8.56 10.21 3.96
N MET A 181 8.00 9.63 5.02
CA MET A 181 8.61 9.62 6.35
C MET A 181 9.09 8.22 6.74
N ASP A 182 10.28 8.12 7.29
CA ASP A 182 10.77 6.92 7.94
C ASP A 182 10.14 6.77 9.32
N LEU A 183 9.54 5.62 9.57
CA LEU A 183 8.87 5.30 10.82
C LEU A 183 9.52 4.08 11.48
N SER A 184 9.31 3.94 12.79
CA SER A 184 9.73 2.73 13.49
C SER A 184 8.98 1.50 12.95
N LYS A 185 9.61 0.32 13.04
CA LYS A 185 9.01 -0.95 12.58
C LYS A 185 7.73 -1.34 13.32
N GLU A 186 7.45 -0.68 14.43
CA GLU A 186 6.25 -0.90 15.25
C GLU A 186 5.03 -0.11 14.76
N VAL A 187 5.23 0.78 13.78
CA VAL A 187 4.18 1.62 13.21
C VAL A 187 3.95 1.24 11.75
N TYR A 188 2.69 1.04 11.39
CA TYR A 188 2.33 0.79 10.01
C TYR A 188 2.08 2.10 9.28
N ASN A 189 2.84 2.37 8.21
CA ASN A 189 2.58 3.51 7.34
C ASN A 189 1.56 3.13 6.27
N SER A 190 0.40 3.79 6.25
CA SER A 190 -0.62 3.56 5.22
C SER A 190 -0.35 4.31 3.92
N TYR A 191 0.68 5.14 3.84
CA TYR A 191 1.13 5.75 2.59
C TYR A 191 1.68 4.71 1.62
N ARG A 192 1.19 4.72 0.37
CA ARG A 192 1.51 3.72 -0.67
C ARG A 192 2.35 4.25 -1.81
N GLY A 193 2.79 5.50 -1.72
CA GLY A 193 3.46 6.15 -2.84
C GLY A 193 2.48 6.61 -3.92
N LEU A 194 3.02 6.90 -5.08
CA LEU A 194 2.26 7.29 -6.27
C LEU A 194 1.84 6.04 -7.06
N SER A 195 0.87 6.20 -7.96
CA SER A 195 0.24 5.09 -8.68
C SER A 195 1.01 4.63 -9.92
N VAL A 196 1.94 5.43 -10.39
CA VAL A 196 2.77 5.14 -11.57
C VAL A 196 4.24 5.40 -11.26
N GLU A 197 5.13 4.72 -12.01
CA GLU A 197 6.57 4.96 -11.94
C GLU A 197 6.97 6.08 -12.91
N PRO A 198 7.87 7.00 -12.52
CA PRO A 198 8.30 8.09 -13.39
C PRO A 198 9.10 7.55 -14.57
N LYS A 199 8.76 7.98 -15.77
CA LYS A 199 9.47 7.60 -17.00
C LYS A 199 9.46 8.75 -17.99
N SER A 200 10.62 9.09 -18.57
CA SER A 200 10.72 10.08 -19.63
C SER A 200 9.83 9.71 -20.82
N GLY A 201 9.07 10.67 -21.33
CA GLY A 201 8.09 10.46 -22.39
C GLY A 201 7.47 11.77 -22.86
N ASP A 202 6.28 11.70 -23.48
CA ASP A 202 5.55 12.85 -23.98
C ASP A 202 4.23 13.07 -23.24
N CYS A 203 4.11 14.21 -22.57
CA CYS A 203 2.87 14.72 -21.96
C CYS A 203 2.57 16.17 -22.40
N SER A 204 3.10 16.57 -23.56
CA SER A 204 3.03 17.94 -24.08
C SER A 204 1.61 18.48 -24.26
N LEU A 205 0.66 17.62 -24.73
CA LEU A 205 -0.74 18.02 -24.87
C LEU A 205 -1.38 18.34 -23.52
N TYR A 206 -0.96 17.66 -22.46
CA TYR A 206 -1.48 17.92 -21.13
C TYR A 206 -0.96 19.26 -20.58
N PHE A 207 0.33 19.57 -20.72
CA PHE A 207 0.85 20.86 -20.33
C PHE A 207 0.28 22.00 -21.20
N GLN A 208 0.09 21.75 -22.51
CA GLN A 208 -0.58 22.69 -23.38
C GLN A 208 -2.04 22.93 -22.92
N HIS A 209 -2.76 21.88 -22.52
CA HIS A 209 -4.10 22.01 -21.97
C HIS A 209 -4.12 22.87 -20.69
N ILE A 210 -3.15 22.66 -19.79
CA ILE A 210 -3.04 23.49 -18.58
C ILE A 210 -2.79 24.95 -18.97
N ARG A 211 -1.84 25.21 -19.86
CA ARG A 211 -1.45 26.57 -20.25
C ARG A 211 -2.59 27.29 -20.97
N ASP A 212 -3.08 26.70 -22.07
CA ASP A 212 -3.99 27.38 -23.00
C ASP A 212 -5.44 27.40 -22.51
N ILE A 213 -5.86 26.37 -21.72
CA ILE A 213 -7.25 26.20 -21.33
C ILE A 213 -7.44 26.47 -19.85
N ILE A 214 -6.70 25.81 -18.96
CA ILE A 214 -6.87 25.97 -17.52
C ILE A 214 -6.40 27.35 -17.04
N CYS A 215 -5.27 27.84 -17.59
CA CYS A 215 -4.69 29.13 -17.27
C CYS A 215 -5.03 30.22 -18.32
N SER A 216 -5.89 29.90 -19.31
CA SER A 216 -6.34 30.85 -20.37
C SER A 216 -5.21 31.54 -21.10
N GLY A 217 -4.06 30.87 -21.26
CA GLY A 217 -2.87 31.39 -21.94
C GLY A 217 -2.00 32.32 -21.10
N ASP A 218 -2.24 32.45 -19.81
CA ASP A 218 -1.42 33.22 -18.87
C ASP A 218 -0.23 32.37 -18.42
N ASP A 219 0.98 32.80 -18.81
CA ASP A 219 2.22 32.08 -18.53
C ASP A 219 2.60 32.11 -17.05
N ASP A 220 2.34 33.18 -16.32
CA ASP A 220 2.64 33.25 -14.88
C ASP A 220 1.73 32.30 -14.08
N LEU A 221 0.44 32.22 -14.46
CA LEU A 221 -0.48 31.25 -13.88
C LEU A 221 -0.11 29.80 -14.25
N PHE A 222 0.34 29.57 -15.49
CA PHE A 222 0.79 28.26 -15.92
C PHE A 222 1.99 27.77 -15.09
N GLU A 223 3.01 28.62 -14.94
CA GLU A 223 4.19 28.28 -14.12
C GLU A 223 3.80 28.06 -12.65
N TYR A 224 2.90 28.89 -12.11
CA TYR A 224 2.40 28.69 -10.75
C TYR A 224 1.67 27.33 -10.59
N VAL A 225 0.74 26.98 -11.47
CA VAL A 225 0.00 25.73 -11.43
C VAL A 225 0.95 24.52 -11.56
N LYS A 226 1.91 24.61 -12.48
CA LYS A 226 2.94 23.58 -12.68
C LYS A 226 3.78 23.37 -11.41
N ASN A 227 4.23 24.45 -10.76
CA ASN A 227 4.99 24.39 -9.51
C ASN A 227 4.12 23.87 -8.34
N TRP A 228 2.84 24.24 -8.29
CA TRP A 228 1.92 23.70 -7.29
C TRP A 228 1.72 22.19 -7.47
N MET A 229 1.59 21.70 -8.70
CA MET A 229 1.52 20.27 -9.02
C MET A 229 2.82 19.55 -8.66
N ALA A 230 3.97 20.12 -9.00
CA ALA A 230 5.28 19.56 -8.65
C ALA A 230 5.46 19.46 -7.13
N ASN A 231 5.08 20.49 -6.37
CA ASN A 231 5.11 20.44 -4.90
C ASN A 231 4.21 19.35 -4.32
N ALA A 232 3.06 19.09 -4.92
CA ALA A 232 2.17 18.04 -4.45
C ALA A 232 2.81 16.65 -4.60
N ILE A 233 3.65 16.46 -5.63
CA ILE A 233 4.37 15.21 -5.92
C ILE A 233 5.66 15.10 -5.09
N GLN A 234 6.51 16.15 -5.10
CA GLN A 234 7.83 16.11 -4.48
C GLN A 234 7.77 16.25 -2.95
N ASN A 235 6.84 17.09 -2.46
CA ASN A 235 6.71 17.45 -1.05
C ASN A 235 5.31 17.11 -0.51
N PRO A 236 4.86 15.85 -0.57
CA PRO A 236 3.50 15.50 -0.18
C PRO A 236 3.16 15.84 1.28
N ALA A 237 4.17 15.88 2.15
CA ALA A 237 4.01 16.24 3.57
C ALA A 237 3.93 17.76 3.80
N ALA A 238 4.46 18.59 2.89
CA ALA A 238 4.53 20.05 3.06
C ALA A 238 3.52 20.76 2.15
N ARG A 239 2.39 21.18 2.72
CA ARG A 239 1.32 21.84 1.96
C ARG A 239 1.54 23.34 1.83
N PRO A 240 1.26 23.94 0.66
CA PRO A 240 1.41 25.40 0.47
C PRO A 240 0.33 26.21 1.18
N GLY A 241 -0.77 25.59 1.67
CA GLY A 241 -1.92 26.31 2.24
C GLY A 241 -2.74 27.09 1.20
N VAL A 242 -2.63 26.70 -0.08
CA VAL A 242 -3.37 27.29 -1.20
C VAL A 242 -4.06 26.18 -2.00
N ALA A 243 -5.36 26.35 -2.24
CA ALA A 243 -6.16 25.52 -3.12
C ALA A 243 -6.25 26.11 -4.53
N LEU A 244 -6.36 25.28 -5.54
CA LEU A 244 -6.68 25.71 -6.91
C LEU A 244 -8.21 25.73 -7.07
N ALA A 245 -8.76 26.82 -7.60
CA ALA A 245 -10.19 27.00 -7.82
C ALA A 245 -10.46 27.27 -9.31
N LEU A 246 -11.12 26.34 -9.99
CA LEU A 246 -11.37 26.35 -11.43
C LEU A 246 -12.79 26.86 -11.73
N ARG A 247 -12.91 28.07 -12.24
CA ARG A 247 -14.19 28.66 -12.67
C ARG A 247 -14.35 28.48 -14.19
N GLY A 248 -15.50 28.03 -14.65
CA GLY A 248 -15.77 27.92 -16.08
C GLY A 248 -16.93 26.99 -16.38
N SER A 249 -17.50 27.15 -17.57
CA SER A 249 -18.67 26.42 -18.04
C SER A 249 -18.45 24.89 -18.07
N MET A 250 -19.53 24.15 -18.17
CA MET A 250 -19.48 22.70 -18.35
C MET A 250 -18.83 22.34 -19.70
N GLY A 251 -17.99 21.29 -19.69
CA GLY A 251 -17.35 20.79 -20.93
C GLY A 251 -16.12 21.56 -21.43
N VAL A 252 -15.59 22.51 -20.65
CA VAL A 252 -14.37 23.29 -21.02
C VAL A 252 -13.06 22.56 -20.71
N GLY A 253 -13.09 21.40 -20.00
CA GLY A 253 -11.90 20.58 -19.77
C GLY A 253 -11.37 20.56 -18.35
N LYS A 254 -12.05 21.19 -17.35
CA LYS A 254 -11.67 21.11 -15.93
C LYS A 254 -11.46 19.68 -15.46
N GLY A 255 -12.43 18.79 -15.77
CA GLY A 255 -12.35 17.36 -15.40
C GLY A 255 -11.20 16.62 -16.07
N ALA A 256 -10.86 16.94 -17.32
CA ALA A 256 -9.73 16.33 -18.02
C ALA A 256 -8.40 16.67 -17.34
N PHE A 257 -8.19 17.93 -16.98
CA PHE A 257 -7.04 18.37 -16.19
C PHE A 257 -6.95 17.59 -14.87
N VAL A 258 -8.02 17.65 -14.06
CA VAL A 258 -7.98 17.09 -12.71
C VAL A 258 -7.89 15.57 -12.70
N SER A 259 -8.62 14.86 -13.59
CA SER A 259 -8.64 13.40 -13.60
C SER A 259 -7.25 12.79 -13.88
N HIS A 260 -6.48 13.36 -14.81
CA HIS A 260 -5.13 12.89 -15.09
C HIS A 260 -4.18 13.18 -13.95
N PHE A 261 -4.30 14.33 -13.29
CA PHE A 261 -3.47 14.65 -12.12
C PHE A 261 -3.82 13.79 -10.92
N LEU A 262 -5.12 13.61 -10.60
CA LEU A 262 -5.59 12.69 -9.55
C LEU A 262 -5.05 11.28 -9.75
N SER A 263 -5.01 10.81 -11.02
CA SER A 263 -4.56 9.46 -11.33
C SER A 263 -3.12 9.17 -10.89
N LEU A 264 -2.27 10.16 -10.69
CA LEU A 264 -0.90 9.99 -10.17
C LEU A 264 -0.89 9.58 -8.69
N PHE A 265 -1.91 9.97 -7.93
CA PHE A 265 -2.00 9.70 -6.50
C PHE A 265 -2.72 8.39 -6.16
N GLY A 266 -3.41 7.77 -7.10
CA GLY A 266 -4.12 6.51 -6.93
C GLY A 266 -5.04 6.54 -5.71
N VAL A 267 -4.87 5.61 -4.77
CA VAL A 267 -5.68 5.51 -3.54
C VAL A 267 -5.62 6.75 -2.64
N HIS A 268 -4.62 7.61 -2.82
CA HIS A 268 -4.46 8.86 -2.07
C HIS A 268 -5.11 10.07 -2.74
N ALA A 269 -5.83 9.86 -3.85
CA ALA A 269 -6.72 10.82 -4.46
C ALA A 269 -8.17 10.56 -4.05
N LEU A 270 -8.99 11.62 -4.11
CA LEU A 270 -10.43 11.52 -3.88
C LEU A 270 -11.16 12.57 -4.69
N GLN A 271 -12.21 12.18 -5.41
CA GLN A 271 -13.17 13.11 -6.00
C GLN A 271 -14.45 13.11 -5.17
N VAL A 272 -14.96 14.29 -4.85
CA VAL A 272 -16.20 14.48 -4.13
C VAL A 272 -17.11 15.48 -4.87
N SER A 273 -18.41 15.19 -4.85
CA SER A 273 -19.45 16.03 -5.47
C SER A 273 -20.46 16.58 -4.46
N GLN A 274 -20.19 16.39 -3.16
CA GLN A 274 -21.06 16.91 -2.08
C GLN A 274 -20.21 17.60 -1.01
N THR A 275 -20.64 18.78 -0.58
CA THR A 275 -19.99 19.56 0.48
C THR A 275 -19.83 18.75 1.78
N SER A 276 -20.83 17.93 2.13
CA SER A 276 -20.82 17.09 3.32
C SER A 276 -19.67 16.09 3.37
N HIS A 277 -19.12 15.69 2.21
CA HIS A 277 -17.96 14.81 2.14
C HIS A 277 -16.63 15.51 2.39
N LEU A 278 -16.60 16.85 2.33
CA LEU A 278 -15.41 17.64 2.63
C LEU A 278 -15.42 18.19 4.06
N VAL A 279 -16.57 18.75 4.47
CA VAL A 279 -16.67 19.55 5.70
C VAL A 279 -17.75 19.03 6.65
N GLY A 280 -18.36 17.88 6.35
CA GLY A 280 -19.37 17.23 7.19
C GLY A 280 -18.78 16.32 8.26
N HIS A 281 -19.69 15.75 9.07
CA HIS A 281 -19.37 14.68 9.99
C HIS A 281 -18.97 13.40 9.23
N PHE A 282 -18.28 12.46 9.91
CA PHE A 282 -17.83 11.18 9.33
C PHE A 282 -16.90 11.33 8.13
N ASN A 283 -15.85 12.11 8.32
CA ASN A 283 -14.87 12.47 7.30
C ASN A 283 -13.64 11.56 7.23
N SER A 284 -13.73 10.32 7.74
CA SER A 284 -12.60 9.37 7.80
C SER A 284 -11.98 9.04 6.44
N HIS A 285 -12.71 9.23 5.35
CA HIS A 285 -12.22 9.08 3.99
C HIS A 285 -11.18 10.14 3.57
N LEU A 286 -11.00 11.22 4.35
CA LEU A 286 -9.97 12.23 4.12
C LEU A 286 -8.62 11.89 4.79
N GLN A 287 -8.60 10.93 5.71
CA GLN A 287 -7.45 10.66 6.58
C GLN A 287 -6.17 10.28 5.83
N ASP A 288 -6.30 9.58 4.71
CA ASP A 288 -5.20 9.05 3.89
C ASP A 288 -5.11 9.71 2.51
N LYS A 289 -5.67 10.92 2.37
CA LYS A 289 -5.69 11.64 1.09
C LYS A 289 -4.64 12.75 1.03
N LEU A 290 -4.00 12.83 -0.14
CA LEU A 290 -3.06 13.89 -0.52
C LEU A 290 -3.71 14.92 -1.44
N LEU A 291 -4.58 14.47 -2.34
CA LEU A 291 -5.23 15.31 -3.32
C LEU A 291 -6.72 15.03 -3.35
N VAL A 292 -7.51 16.07 -3.10
CA VAL A 292 -8.98 16.01 -3.12
C VAL A 292 -9.51 16.96 -4.18
N PHE A 293 -10.37 16.45 -5.04
CA PHE A 293 -11.09 17.21 -6.04
C PHE A 293 -12.54 17.39 -5.64
N ALA A 294 -12.96 18.63 -5.45
CA ALA A 294 -14.34 19.02 -5.18
C ALA A 294 -15.00 19.52 -6.47
N ASP A 295 -15.78 18.65 -7.10
CA ASP A 295 -16.48 18.95 -8.35
C ASP A 295 -17.91 19.40 -8.04
N GLU A 296 -18.20 20.68 -8.26
CA GLU A 296 -19.49 21.31 -7.95
C GLU A 296 -19.95 21.15 -6.48
N ALA A 297 -19.02 20.80 -5.60
CA ALA A 297 -19.32 20.44 -4.21
C ALA A 297 -19.53 21.64 -3.27
N PHE A 298 -19.29 22.86 -3.73
CA PHE A 298 -19.40 24.05 -2.89
C PHE A 298 -20.43 25.02 -3.43
N TRP A 299 -21.23 25.52 -2.49
CA TRP A 299 -22.10 26.64 -2.70
C TRP A 299 -21.66 27.78 -1.77
N ALA A 300 -21.28 28.92 -2.35
CA ALA A 300 -20.93 30.13 -1.62
C ALA A 300 -22.17 30.67 -0.89
N GLY A 301 -22.21 30.56 0.43
CA GLY A 301 -23.36 30.99 1.26
C GLY A 301 -23.48 30.17 2.55
N ASP A 302 -22.91 28.98 2.62
CA ASP A 302 -22.83 28.23 3.87
C ASP A 302 -21.60 28.64 4.68
N LYS A 303 -21.78 29.58 5.61
CA LYS A 303 -20.71 30.09 6.50
C LYS A 303 -20.04 28.99 7.36
N LYS A 304 -20.74 27.89 7.66
CA LYS A 304 -20.13 26.79 8.42
C LYS A 304 -19.19 25.97 7.53
N ALA A 305 -19.63 25.68 6.31
CA ALA A 305 -18.81 25.02 5.31
C ALA A 305 -17.58 25.86 4.95
N GLU A 306 -17.71 27.18 4.88
CA GLU A 306 -16.60 28.11 4.63
C GLU A 306 -15.46 27.98 5.66
N GLY A 307 -15.81 28.06 6.96
CA GLY A 307 -14.82 27.92 8.04
C GLY A 307 -14.09 26.58 8.00
N ALA A 308 -14.82 25.49 7.80
CA ALA A 308 -14.25 24.15 7.71
C ALA A 308 -13.38 23.96 6.46
N LEU A 309 -13.76 24.55 5.32
CA LEU A 309 -12.96 24.56 4.10
C LEU A 309 -11.64 25.31 4.30
N LYS A 310 -11.69 26.51 4.88
CA LYS A 310 -10.49 27.29 5.18
C LYS A 310 -9.55 26.53 6.14
N ALA A 311 -10.10 25.87 7.15
CA ALA A 311 -9.33 25.01 8.06
C ALA A 311 -8.70 23.82 7.31
N LEU A 312 -9.44 23.14 6.44
CA LEU A 312 -8.92 22.03 5.63
C LEU A 312 -7.73 22.46 4.76
N ILE A 313 -7.74 23.68 4.23
CA ILE A 313 -6.64 24.21 3.40
C ILE A 313 -5.41 24.58 4.24
N THR A 314 -5.60 25.19 5.42
CA THR A 314 -4.51 25.87 6.14
C THR A 314 -4.05 25.18 7.42
N GLU A 315 -4.94 24.43 8.11
CA GLU A 315 -4.60 23.82 9.40
C GLU A 315 -3.73 22.59 9.24
N ASP A 316 -2.70 22.46 10.05
CA ASP A 316 -1.77 21.32 10.01
C ASP A 316 -2.41 20.01 10.46
N THR A 317 -3.50 20.07 11.18
CA THR A 317 -4.23 18.90 11.67
C THR A 317 -5.70 18.94 11.30
N ILE A 318 -6.28 17.77 11.09
CA ILE A 318 -7.70 17.57 10.82
C ILE A 318 -8.32 16.67 11.90
N ALA A 319 -9.49 17.02 12.37
CA ALA A 319 -10.31 16.16 13.23
C ALA A 319 -11.01 15.11 12.36
N ILE A 320 -10.70 13.84 12.59
CA ILE A 320 -11.29 12.71 11.88
C ILE A 320 -12.35 12.05 12.75
N GLU A 321 -13.57 12.01 12.25
CA GLU A 321 -14.71 11.37 12.89
C GLU A 321 -15.11 10.11 12.14
N ARG A 322 -15.10 8.96 12.84
CA ARG A 322 -15.59 7.68 12.35
C ARG A 322 -16.86 7.29 13.09
N LYS A 323 -17.78 6.61 12.44
CA LYS A 323 -19.01 6.13 13.08
C LYS A 323 -18.69 5.20 14.26
N GLY A 324 -19.08 5.61 15.47
CA GLY A 324 -18.90 4.81 16.69
C GLY A 324 -17.45 4.75 17.23
N VAL A 325 -16.62 5.71 16.83
CA VAL A 325 -15.26 5.90 17.35
C VAL A 325 -15.10 7.36 17.77
N ASP A 326 -14.35 7.60 18.84
CA ASP A 326 -14.06 8.96 19.28
C ASP A 326 -13.31 9.75 18.18
N VAL A 327 -13.48 11.07 18.18
CA VAL A 327 -12.80 11.96 17.24
C VAL A 327 -11.29 11.91 17.48
N GLU A 328 -10.55 11.61 16.44
CA GLU A 328 -9.08 11.60 16.45
C GLU A 328 -8.54 12.83 15.72
N ARG A 329 -7.47 13.44 16.26
CA ARG A 329 -6.74 14.48 15.55
C ARG A 329 -5.63 13.82 14.76
N CYS A 330 -5.67 13.98 13.43
CA CYS A 330 -4.68 13.44 12.49
C CYS A 330 -3.92 14.58 11.80
N GLN A 331 -2.72 14.31 11.33
CA GLN A 331 -1.99 15.24 10.47
C GLN A 331 -2.79 15.44 9.16
N ASN A 332 -2.86 16.67 8.70
CA ASN A 332 -3.59 17.03 7.49
C ASN A 332 -2.61 17.17 6.31
N TYR A 333 -2.73 16.30 5.32
CA TYR A 333 -1.93 16.31 4.10
C TYR A 333 -2.73 16.69 2.86
N VAL A 334 -4.02 17.01 3.02
CA VAL A 334 -4.93 17.28 1.92
C VAL A 334 -4.56 18.56 1.18
N ARG A 335 -4.38 18.45 -0.14
CA ARG A 335 -4.41 19.55 -1.09
C ARG A 335 -5.74 19.52 -1.82
N LEU A 336 -6.27 20.70 -2.11
CA LEU A 336 -7.62 20.81 -2.64
C LEU A 336 -7.61 21.47 -4.02
N ILE A 337 -8.33 20.87 -4.96
CA ILE A 337 -8.76 21.48 -6.22
C ILE A 337 -10.28 21.57 -6.17
N ILE A 338 -10.83 22.73 -6.47
CA ILE A 338 -12.28 22.96 -6.53
C ILE A 338 -12.63 23.32 -7.96
N ALA A 339 -13.74 22.81 -8.48
CA ALA A 339 -14.30 23.26 -9.74
C ALA A 339 -15.77 23.62 -9.59
N SER A 340 -16.20 24.67 -10.28
CA SER A 340 -17.60 25.05 -10.37
C SER A 340 -17.92 25.68 -11.72
N ASN A 341 -19.18 25.55 -12.10
CA ASN A 341 -19.76 26.26 -13.23
C ASN A 341 -20.37 27.59 -12.83
N ASN A 342 -20.50 27.87 -11.54
CA ASN A 342 -21.05 29.08 -11.00
C ASN A 342 -20.01 30.20 -10.99
N ASP A 343 -20.45 31.43 -11.22
CA ASP A 343 -19.58 32.59 -11.14
C ASP A 343 -19.02 32.77 -9.72
N TRP A 344 -19.80 32.41 -8.70
CA TRP A 344 -19.37 32.44 -7.31
C TRP A 344 -18.90 31.06 -6.81
N LEU A 345 -17.62 30.88 -6.92
CA LEU A 345 -16.96 29.57 -6.65
C LEU A 345 -16.51 29.45 -5.18
N ILE A 346 -16.04 30.54 -4.59
CA ILE A 346 -15.40 30.51 -3.27
C ILE A 346 -15.93 31.69 -2.41
N PRO A 347 -16.00 31.53 -1.09
CA PRO A 347 -16.29 32.63 -0.18
C PRO A 347 -15.02 33.49 -0.02
N ALA A 348 -14.82 34.45 -0.91
CA ALA A 348 -13.67 35.33 -0.90
C ALA A 348 -13.93 36.62 -0.13
N GLY A 349 -13.29 36.76 1.04
CA GLY A 349 -13.13 38.04 1.70
C GLY A 349 -12.08 38.91 1.02
N THR A 350 -12.00 40.20 1.39
CA THR A 350 -11.08 41.19 0.81
C THR A 350 -9.60 40.75 0.83
N ASP A 351 -9.19 39.96 1.83
CA ASP A 351 -7.79 39.49 2.02
C ASP A 351 -7.63 37.99 1.76
N GLU A 352 -8.43 37.41 0.85
CA GLU A 352 -8.38 36.00 0.59
C GLU A 352 -7.08 35.61 -0.10
N ARG A 353 -6.29 34.73 0.54
CA ARG A 353 -4.98 34.24 0.11
C ARG A 353 -4.87 32.72 0.02
N ARG A 354 -6.01 32.02 0.21
CA ARG A 354 -6.05 30.55 0.25
C ARG A 354 -6.47 29.94 -1.07
N PHE A 355 -6.96 30.77 -2.01
CA PHE A 355 -7.49 30.27 -3.28
C PHE A 355 -6.82 30.99 -4.46
N CYS A 356 -6.12 30.22 -5.29
CA CYS A 356 -5.74 30.64 -6.62
C CYS A 356 -6.91 30.36 -7.56
N VAL A 357 -7.64 31.40 -7.96
CA VAL A 357 -8.81 31.28 -8.84
C VAL A 357 -8.38 31.41 -10.30
N LEU A 358 -8.74 30.40 -11.08
CA LEU A 358 -8.41 30.28 -12.49
C LEU A 358 -9.69 30.33 -13.33
N ASP A 359 -9.78 31.27 -14.27
CA ASP A 359 -10.85 31.30 -15.26
C ASP A 359 -10.48 30.41 -16.44
N VAL A 360 -11.23 29.32 -16.59
CA VAL A 360 -10.95 28.29 -17.59
C VAL A 360 -11.50 28.73 -18.95
N SER A 361 -10.63 28.75 -19.95
CA SER A 361 -10.94 29.16 -21.31
C SER A 361 -11.99 28.24 -21.96
N GLN A 362 -12.92 28.83 -22.71
CA GLN A 362 -13.92 28.11 -23.48
C GLN A 362 -13.43 27.67 -24.87
N ALA A 363 -12.16 27.97 -25.24
CA ALA A 363 -11.62 27.74 -26.58
C ALA A 363 -11.71 26.26 -27.06
N ARG A 364 -11.79 25.30 -26.13
CA ARG A 364 -11.96 23.86 -26.42
C ARG A 364 -13.26 23.29 -25.87
N MET A 365 -14.25 24.13 -25.62
CA MET A 365 -15.53 23.67 -25.08
C MET A 365 -16.15 22.63 -26.01
N GLN A 366 -16.45 21.43 -25.47
CA GLN A 366 -17.02 20.28 -26.18
C GLN A 366 -16.20 19.77 -27.40
N ASP A 367 -14.92 20.10 -27.51
CA ASP A 367 -14.03 19.59 -28.56
C ASP A 367 -13.65 18.13 -28.29
N THR A 368 -14.53 17.21 -28.69
CA THR A 368 -14.36 15.77 -28.45
C THR A 368 -13.09 15.21 -29.07
N THR A 369 -12.65 15.74 -30.23
CA THR A 369 -11.42 15.31 -30.90
C THR A 369 -10.18 15.70 -30.12
N TYR A 370 -10.16 16.92 -29.62
CA TYR A 370 -9.08 17.42 -28.75
C TYR A 370 -8.97 16.58 -27.48
N PHE A 371 -10.07 16.39 -26.76
CA PHE A 371 -10.06 15.61 -25.51
C PHE A 371 -9.71 14.14 -25.74
N LYS A 372 -10.17 13.54 -26.84
CA LYS A 372 -9.78 12.17 -27.19
C LYS A 372 -8.26 12.04 -27.33
N ARG A 373 -7.62 12.93 -28.09
CA ARG A 373 -6.15 12.93 -28.26
C ARG A 373 -5.41 13.14 -26.93
N LEU A 374 -5.89 14.05 -26.09
CA LEU A 374 -5.35 14.28 -24.75
C LEU A 374 -5.40 13.00 -23.90
N HIS A 375 -6.57 12.34 -23.84
CA HIS A 375 -6.74 11.10 -23.09
C HIS A 375 -5.89 9.95 -23.66
N GLU A 376 -5.76 9.85 -24.98
CA GLU A 376 -4.90 8.86 -25.63
C GLU A 376 -3.42 9.06 -25.27
N GLN A 377 -2.89 10.30 -25.32
CA GLN A 377 -1.53 10.59 -24.91
C GLN A 377 -1.32 10.19 -23.44
N MET A 378 -2.20 10.66 -22.56
CA MET A 378 -2.08 10.38 -21.12
C MET A 378 -2.25 8.89 -20.78
N GLY A 379 -3.03 8.15 -21.56
CA GLY A 379 -3.20 6.70 -21.41
C GLY A 379 -2.04 5.87 -21.98
N SER A 380 -1.20 6.46 -22.83
CA SER A 380 -0.11 5.78 -23.56
C SER A 380 1.28 6.20 -23.04
N GLY A 381 1.45 6.33 -21.73
CA GLY A 381 2.71 6.70 -21.09
C GLY A 381 2.80 8.18 -20.70
N GLY A 382 1.80 8.99 -21.00
CA GLY A 382 1.79 10.41 -20.64
C GLY A 382 1.69 10.68 -19.14
N ARG A 383 1.13 9.77 -18.34
CA ARG A 383 1.09 9.89 -16.88
C ARG A 383 2.46 9.68 -16.26
N GLU A 384 3.19 8.68 -16.73
CA GLU A 384 4.57 8.39 -16.34
C GLU A 384 5.49 9.54 -16.72
N ALA A 385 5.28 10.14 -17.92
CA ALA A 385 6.01 11.31 -18.39
C ALA A 385 5.69 12.56 -17.55
N LEU A 386 4.41 12.81 -17.24
CA LEU A 386 4.01 13.90 -16.38
C LEU A 386 4.65 13.79 -14.98
N LEU A 387 4.65 12.59 -14.41
CA LEU A 387 5.32 12.37 -13.13
C LEU A 387 6.82 12.64 -13.21
N PHE A 388 7.49 12.17 -14.27
CA PHE A 388 8.91 12.42 -14.50
C PHE A 388 9.22 13.92 -14.62
N ASP A 389 8.44 14.66 -15.40
CA ASP A 389 8.62 16.11 -15.59
C ASP A 389 8.36 16.87 -14.28
N LEU A 390 7.29 16.56 -13.55
CA LEU A 390 6.98 17.20 -12.27
C LEU A 390 8.04 16.93 -11.19
N LEU A 391 8.69 15.77 -11.20
CA LEU A 391 9.80 15.43 -10.30
C LEU A 391 11.09 16.19 -10.66
N SER A 392 11.24 16.64 -11.91
CA SER A 392 12.41 17.33 -12.42
C SER A 392 12.38 18.84 -12.18
N ILE A 393 11.25 19.38 -11.71
CA ILE A 393 11.10 20.82 -11.45
C ILE A 393 11.85 21.20 -10.18
N ASP A 394 12.70 22.23 -10.26
CA ASP A 394 13.35 22.83 -9.10
C ASP A 394 12.34 23.72 -8.34
N LEU A 395 12.18 23.46 -7.04
CA LEU A 395 11.26 24.19 -6.17
C LEU A 395 11.99 24.97 -5.06
N GLU A 396 13.32 25.06 -5.08
CA GLU A 396 14.12 25.60 -3.96
C GLU A 396 13.70 27.03 -3.58
N ASP A 397 13.46 27.90 -4.56
CA ASP A 397 13.11 29.31 -4.33
C ASP A 397 11.62 29.62 -4.53
N ILE A 398 10.75 28.62 -4.63
CA ILE A 398 9.34 28.80 -4.96
C ILE A 398 8.49 28.94 -3.70
N ASP A 399 7.95 30.14 -3.47
CA ASP A 399 6.95 30.39 -2.43
C ASP A 399 5.51 30.29 -2.99
N LEU A 400 4.91 29.13 -2.91
CA LEU A 400 3.55 28.86 -3.40
C LEU A 400 2.42 29.60 -2.64
N ARG A 401 2.73 30.30 -1.55
CA ARG A 401 1.77 31.19 -0.89
C ARG A 401 1.58 32.50 -1.68
N LYS A 402 2.52 32.81 -2.57
CA LYS A 402 2.47 33.96 -3.47
C LYS A 402 2.05 33.48 -4.86
N PHE A 403 0.77 33.58 -5.17
CA PHE A 403 0.24 33.27 -6.49
C PHE A 403 -0.08 34.56 -7.27
N PRO A 404 -0.11 34.52 -8.61
CA PRO A 404 -0.50 35.65 -9.44
C PRO A 404 -1.91 36.13 -9.08
N LYS A 405 -2.09 37.44 -9.01
CA LYS A 405 -3.41 38.03 -8.79
C LYS A 405 -4.24 37.90 -10.05
N THR A 406 -5.34 37.17 -9.98
CA THR A 406 -6.24 36.98 -11.11
C THR A 406 -7.42 37.94 -11.06
N ASN A 407 -7.91 38.34 -12.23
CA ASN A 407 -9.16 39.14 -12.30
C ASN A 407 -10.33 38.35 -11.70
N ALA A 408 -10.34 37.03 -11.90
CA ALA A 408 -11.33 36.14 -11.30
C ALA A 408 -11.39 36.24 -9.76
N LEU A 409 -10.22 36.29 -9.10
CA LEU A 409 -10.18 36.50 -7.65
C LEU A 409 -10.63 37.90 -7.26
N ALA A 410 -10.29 38.90 -8.07
CA ALA A 410 -10.72 40.27 -7.81
C ALA A 410 -12.28 40.44 -7.91
N GLU A 411 -12.89 39.78 -8.88
CA GLU A 411 -14.35 39.74 -9.04
C GLU A 411 -15.04 39.05 -7.85
N GLN A 412 -14.49 37.89 -7.39
CA GLN A 412 -15.01 37.17 -6.20
C GLN A 412 -14.97 38.03 -4.90
N LYS A 413 -14.09 39.06 -4.87
CA LYS A 413 -13.97 39.98 -3.71
C LYS A 413 -14.91 41.16 -3.73
N MET A 414 -15.48 41.50 -4.87
CA MET A 414 -16.31 42.69 -5.04
C MET A 414 -17.83 42.42 -4.80
N GLU A 415 -18.19 41.15 -4.73
CA GLU A 415 -19.56 40.69 -4.40
C GLU A 415 -19.67 40.18 -2.95
#